data_50cca08cccfa1d4c7b71196c049fcc2f
#
_entry.id   50cca08cccfa1d4c7b71196c049fcc2f
#
_cell.length_a   1.000
_cell.length_b   1.000
_cell.length_c   1.000
_cell.angle_alpha   90.00
_cell.angle_beta   90.00
_cell.angle_gamma   90.00
#
_symmetry.space_group_name_H-M   'P 1'
#
loop_
_entity.id
_entity.type
_entity.pdbx_description
1 polymer ?
#
loop_
_entity_poly.entity_id
_entity_poly.type
_entity_poly.pdbx_seq_one_letter_code
_entity_poly.pdbx_strand_id
1 'polypeptide(L)'
;MTAARKIRAAVVGASGYAGSELTRFLLAHPAVELTHLYVSAASSDAGRAIAEIDGRLFGRTQLVLEPMTDPAAAAQGLDAVFLATEHIVSAALAPIFAAQGAVVFDLSGAYRLPNASDYPKFYGFEHKHPELLDRAVYALGEFVDRGKLRAARIVSLPGCYPTASQLALKPLIDAGLLAADFKPVIDAVSGVSGAGRKAKIGNVFCEVSLSAYGVFTHRHRPEIEAHLGRPVIFTPHLGPFKRGILATVTVKLASGLGDQSQAREKIQQAYESAYAACPLVRLRPALPKLDDVVNLPFCDIGFSVDEEAGYAVVVSAIDNLIKGAAGQAVQVMNLRFGFPETQG
;
A
#
# COMPACT_ATOMS: atom_id res chain seq x y z
N MET A 1 -30.03 -23.10 1.02
CA MET A 1 -28.69 -22.65 0.58
C MET A 1 -27.81 -22.60 1.82
N THR A 2 -26.83 -23.48 1.96
CA THR A 2 -25.84 -23.41 3.03
C THR A 2 -25.05 -22.13 2.84
N ALA A 3 -25.01 -21.26 3.87
CA ALA A 3 -24.20 -20.06 3.83
C ALA A 3 -22.74 -20.46 3.53
N ALA A 4 -22.12 -19.83 2.53
CA ALA A 4 -20.72 -20.06 2.20
C ALA A 4 -19.88 -19.78 3.46
N ARG A 5 -18.89 -20.64 3.74
CA ARG A 5 -18.00 -20.46 4.88
C ARG A 5 -17.25 -19.12 4.73
N LYS A 6 -17.29 -18.30 5.77
CA LYS A 6 -16.53 -17.05 5.83
C LYS A 6 -15.04 -17.32 6.02
N ILE A 7 -14.22 -16.43 5.48
CA ILE A 7 -12.78 -16.39 5.72
C ILE A 7 -12.54 -15.95 7.17
N ARG A 8 -11.88 -16.79 7.96
CA ARG A 8 -11.49 -16.45 9.33
C ARG A 8 -10.19 -15.65 9.30
N ALA A 9 -10.25 -14.42 9.77
CA ALA A 9 -9.16 -13.48 9.67
C ALA A 9 -8.72 -12.91 11.02
N ALA A 10 -7.44 -12.55 11.12
CA ALA A 10 -6.88 -11.80 12.24
C ALA A 10 -6.06 -10.60 11.75
N VAL A 11 -5.97 -9.56 12.57
CA VAL A 11 -5.12 -8.39 12.35
C VAL A 11 -4.08 -8.31 13.45
N VAL A 12 -2.81 -8.30 13.09
CA VAL A 12 -1.68 -8.09 14.01
C VAL A 12 -1.19 -6.65 13.85
N GLY A 13 -1.09 -5.91 14.97
CA GLY A 13 -0.85 -4.47 14.96
C GLY A 13 -2.14 -3.64 14.83
N ALA A 14 -3.24 -4.18 15.34
CA ALA A 14 -4.59 -3.63 15.19
C ALA A 14 -4.77 -2.23 15.81
N SER A 15 -3.98 -1.85 16.84
CA SER A 15 -4.06 -0.52 17.45
C SER A 15 -3.39 0.60 16.64
N GLY A 16 -2.61 0.27 15.59
CA GLY A 16 -2.03 1.24 14.66
C GLY A 16 -3.06 1.84 13.70
N TYR A 17 -2.75 2.96 13.06
CA TYR A 17 -3.69 3.60 12.11
C TYR A 17 -4.12 2.67 10.97
N ALA A 18 -3.17 1.99 10.31
CA ALA A 18 -3.49 1.04 9.24
C ALA A 18 -4.26 -0.19 9.76
N GLY A 19 -3.87 -0.72 10.93
CA GLY A 19 -4.55 -1.86 11.55
C GLY A 19 -5.99 -1.54 11.97
N SER A 20 -6.24 -0.35 12.51
CA SER A 20 -7.59 0.12 12.87
C SER A 20 -8.48 0.33 11.63
N GLU A 21 -7.96 0.97 10.56
CA GLU A 21 -8.70 1.09 9.30
C GLU A 21 -9.01 -0.29 8.71
N LEU A 22 -8.04 -1.20 8.71
CA LEU A 22 -8.24 -2.56 8.23
C LEU A 22 -9.30 -3.30 9.04
N THR A 23 -9.27 -3.19 10.37
CA THR A 23 -10.31 -3.74 11.25
C THR A 23 -11.70 -3.27 10.86
N ARG A 24 -11.84 -1.97 10.55
CA ARG A 24 -13.11 -1.37 10.13
C ARG A 24 -13.63 -1.97 8.82
N PHE A 25 -12.76 -2.18 7.84
CA PHE A 25 -13.14 -2.80 6.56
C PHE A 25 -13.49 -4.27 6.72
N LEU A 26 -12.67 -5.04 7.45
CA LEU A 26 -12.90 -6.48 7.64
C LEU A 26 -14.19 -6.76 8.43
N LEU A 27 -14.55 -5.92 9.41
CA LEU A 27 -15.83 -6.02 10.12
C LEU A 27 -17.05 -5.74 9.21
N ALA A 28 -16.89 -4.92 8.20
CA ALA A 28 -17.95 -4.64 7.23
C ALA A 28 -18.03 -5.68 6.10
N HIS A 29 -16.97 -6.48 5.91
CA HIS A 29 -16.85 -7.39 4.78
C HIS A 29 -17.77 -8.63 4.92
N PRO A 30 -18.70 -8.88 3.97
CA PRO A 30 -19.72 -9.91 4.13
C PRO A 30 -19.16 -11.34 4.17
N ALA A 31 -18.00 -11.59 3.52
CA ALA A 31 -17.37 -12.90 3.43
C ALA A 31 -16.23 -13.12 4.44
N VAL A 32 -16.03 -12.20 5.40
CA VAL A 32 -14.99 -12.31 6.42
C VAL A 32 -15.60 -12.44 7.81
N GLU A 33 -15.01 -13.28 8.62
CA GLU A 33 -15.18 -13.35 10.06
C GLU A 33 -13.87 -12.89 10.71
N LEU A 34 -13.86 -11.66 11.21
CA LEU A 34 -12.71 -11.13 11.95
C LEU A 34 -12.76 -11.67 13.37
N THR A 35 -11.82 -12.59 13.69
CA THR A 35 -11.85 -13.33 14.96
C THR A 35 -10.95 -12.76 16.02
N HIS A 36 -9.78 -12.21 15.64
CA HIS A 36 -8.76 -11.76 16.58
C HIS A 36 -8.11 -10.44 16.15
N LEU A 37 -7.80 -9.62 17.14
CA LEU A 37 -7.05 -8.38 17.00
C LEU A 37 -5.83 -8.43 17.91
N TYR A 38 -4.64 -8.57 17.34
CA TYR A 38 -3.43 -8.71 18.12
C TYR A 38 -2.61 -7.41 18.20
N VAL A 39 -1.99 -7.22 19.35
CA VAL A 39 -0.97 -6.19 19.62
C VAL A 39 0.29 -6.84 20.19
N SER A 40 1.40 -6.10 20.25
CA SER A 40 2.59 -6.58 20.97
C SER A 40 2.25 -6.98 22.40
N ALA A 41 2.87 -8.05 22.91
CA ALA A 41 2.70 -8.48 24.31
C ALA A 41 3.01 -7.38 25.33
N ALA A 42 3.93 -6.45 24.98
CA ALA A 42 4.30 -5.30 25.80
C ALA A 42 3.46 -4.03 25.50
N SER A 43 2.39 -4.13 24.70
CA SER A 43 1.57 -2.97 24.34
C SER A 43 0.71 -2.52 25.51
N SER A 44 0.70 -1.21 25.77
CA SER A 44 -0.24 -0.58 26.71
C SER A 44 -1.71 -0.64 26.26
N ASP A 45 -1.95 -0.99 25.00
CA ASP A 45 -3.28 -1.16 24.44
C ASP A 45 -3.82 -2.60 24.66
N ALA A 46 -3.01 -3.56 25.14
CA ALA A 46 -3.46 -4.93 25.39
C ALA A 46 -4.62 -4.99 26.40
N GLY A 47 -5.64 -5.79 26.10
CA GLY A 47 -6.85 -5.93 26.91
C GLY A 47 -7.90 -4.85 26.72
N ARG A 48 -7.60 -3.78 25.98
CA ARG A 48 -8.57 -2.71 25.67
C ARG A 48 -9.48 -3.10 24.50
N ALA A 49 -10.72 -2.63 24.53
CA ALA A 49 -11.60 -2.76 23.37
C ALA A 49 -11.06 -1.92 22.21
N ILE A 50 -11.12 -2.44 20.98
CA ILE A 50 -10.68 -1.68 19.79
C ILE A 50 -11.47 -0.36 19.61
N ALA A 51 -12.72 -0.34 20.06
CA ALA A 51 -13.58 0.85 20.06
C ALA A 51 -13.07 1.99 20.95
N GLU A 52 -12.21 1.71 21.95
CA GLU A 52 -11.54 2.73 22.75
C GLU A 52 -10.35 3.36 22.01
N ILE A 53 -9.80 2.64 21.04
CA ILE A 53 -8.70 3.13 20.19
C ILE A 53 -9.26 3.90 18.99
N ASP A 54 -10.35 3.39 18.41
CA ASP A 54 -11.03 4.02 17.28
C ASP A 54 -12.53 4.15 17.57
N GLY A 55 -12.96 5.34 17.97
CA GLY A 55 -14.35 5.63 18.29
C GLY A 55 -15.35 5.37 17.16
N ARG A 56 -14.90 5.26 15.90
CA ARG A 56 -15.75 4.87 14.75
C ARG A 56 -16.25 3.43 14.85
N LEU A 57 -15.61 2.60 15.70
CA LEU A 57 -15.98 1.22 15.97
C LEU A 57 -16.90 1.05 17.17
N PHE A 58 -17.23 2.14 17.88
CA PHE A 58 -18.13 2.11 19.02
C PHE A 58 -19.51 1.57 18.61
N GLY A 59 -20.01 0.58 19.37
CA GLY A 59 -21.27 -0.11 19.09
C GLY A 59 -21.25 -1.08 17.89
N ARG A 60 -20.13 -1.21 17.18
CA ARG A 60 -19.99 -2.09 15.99
C ARG A 60 -19.29 -3.42 16.30
N THR A 61 -18.49 -3.48 17.34
CA THR A 61 -17.77 -4.68 17.76
C THR A 61 -17.43 -4.65 19.24
N GLN A 62 -17.28 -5.85 19.84
CA GLN A 62 -16.78 -6.06 21.20
C GLN A 62 -15.34 -6.64 21.21
N LEU A 63 -14.66 -6.70 20.05
CA LEU A 63 -13.32 -7.26 19.96
C LEU A 63 -12.34 -6.45 20.81
N VAL A 64 -11.54 -7.18 21.58
CA VAL A 64 -10.46 -6.63 22.39
C VAL A 64 -9.11 -6.84 21.71
N LEU A 65 -8.12 -6.04 22.09
CA LEU A 65 -6.75 -6.15 21.64
C LEU A 65 -6.03 -7.22 22.48
N GLU A 66 -5.75 -8.35 21.86
CA GLU A 66 -5.10 -9.48 22.51
C GLU A 66 -3.55 -9.34 22.46
N PRO A 67 -2.83 -9.63 23.55
CA PRO A 67 -1.37 -9.65 23.50
C PRO A 67 -0.88 -10.86 22.69
N MET A 68 0.02 -10.62 21.72
CA MET A 68 0.65 -11.68 20.93
C MET A 68 1.77 -12.34 21.75
N THR A 69 1.45 -13.43 22.42
CA THR A 69 2.40 -14.19 23.26
C THR A 69 2.88 -15.47 22.59
N ASP A 70 2.03 -16.13 21.81
CA ASP A 70 2.34 -17.35 21.05
C ASP A 70 1.81 -17.23 19.62
N PRO A 71 2.65 -16.83 18.66
CA PRO A 71 2.23 -16.68 17.26
C PRO A 71 1.76 -17.99 16.60
N ALA A 72 2.30 -19.15 17.02
CA ALA A 72 1.91 -20.43 16.44
C ALA A 72 0.51 -20.85 16.90
N ALA A 73 0.18 -20.63 18.15
CA ALA A 73 -1.18 -20.84 18.66
C ALA A 73 -2.16 -19.84 18.06
N ALA A 74 -1.75 -18.57 17.93
CA ALA A 74 -2.58 -17.52 17.33
C ALA A 74 -2.91 -17.77 15.84
N ALA A 75 -2.08 -18.55 15.13
CA ALA A 75 -2.28 -18.88 13.72
C ALA A 75 -3.32 -20.00 13.50
N GLN A 76 -3.70 -20.74 14.53
CA GLN A 76 -4.55 -21.93 14.39
C GLN A 76 -5.96 -21.57 13.90
N GLY A 77 -6.39 -22.24 12.84
CA GLY A 77 -7.73 -22.09 12.29
C GLY A 77 -7.98 -20.77 11.56
N LEU A 78 -6.94 -19.97 11.27
CA LEU A 78 -7.04 -18.78 10.45
C LEU A 78 -6.88 -19.15 8.96
N ASP A 79 -7.71 -18.53 8.12
CA ASP A 79 -7.54 -18.57 6.66
C ASP A 79 -6.64 -17.40 6.18
N ALA A 80 -6.69 -16.25 6.86
CA ALA A 80 -5.95 -15.06 6.52
C ALA A 80 -5.42 -14.34 7.77
N VAL A 81 -4.22 -13.77 7.69
CA VAL A 81 -3.68 -12.85 8.69
C VAL A 81 -3.12 -11.62 8.04
N PHE A 82 -3.39 -10.47 8.63
CA PHE A 82 -2.88 -9.18 8.17
C PHE A 82 -1.84 -8.66 9.15
N LEU A 83 -0.63 -8.43 8.66
CA LEU A 83 0.48 -7.91 9.48
C LEU A 83 0.62 -6.40 9.25
N ALA A 84 0.15 -5.60 10.20
CA ALA A 84 0.27 -4.14 10.22
C ALA A 84 1.29 -3.70 11.30
N THR A 85 2.43 -4.40 11.36
CA THR A 85 3.48 -4.25 12.37
C THR A 85 4.75 -3.60 11.81
N GLU A 86 5.75 -3.40 12.66
CA GLU A 86 7.10 -3.00 12.23
C GLU A 86 7.72 -4.09 11.34
N HIS A 87 8.60 -3.69 10.42
CA HIS A 87 9.14 -4.57 9.37
C HIS A 87 9.82 -5.83 9.92
N ILE A 88 10.65 -5.68 10.94
CA ILE A 88 11.35 -6.80 11.59
C ILE A 88 10.39 -7.76 12.28
N VAL A 89 9.28 -7.25 12.83
CA VAL A 89 8.25 -8.07 13.50
C VAL A 89 7.48 -8.87 12.45
N SER A 90 7.05 -8.21 11.35
CA SER A 90 6.40 -8.90 10.23
C SER A 90 7.30 -9.97 9.61
N ALA A 91 8.59 -9.68 9.42
CA ALA A 91 9.56 -10.64 8.88
C ALA A 91 9.66 -11.92 9.74
N ALA A 92 9.54 -11.78 11.06
CA ALA A 92 9.58 -12.91 12.00
C ALA A 92 8.22 -13.67 12.07
N LEU A 93 7.09 -12.96 11.97
CA LEU A 93 5.77 -13.56 12.14
C LEU A 93 5.25 -14.24 10.87
N ALA A 94 5.52 -13.67 9.69
CA ALA A 94 4.97 -14.18 8.44
C ALA A 94 5.26 -15.67 8.18
N PRO A 95 6.48 -16.19 8.39
CA PRO A 95 6.77 -17.62 8.23
C PRO A 95 5.94 -18.51 9.16
N ILE A 96 5.70 -18.06 10.39
CA ILE A 96 4.96 -18.83 11.40
C ILE A 96 3.50 -18.98 10.99
N PHE A 97 2.83 -17.89 10.61
CA PHE A 97 1.45 -17.93 10.14
C PHE A 97 1.31 -18.72 8.83
N ALA A 98 2.24 -18.52 7.89
CA ALA A 98 2.25 -19.25 6.61
C ALA A 98 2.43 -20.76 6.79
N ALA A 99 3.26 -21.20 7.74
CA ALA A 99 3.48 -22.60 8.07
C ALA A 99 2.22 -23.28 8.65
N GLN A 100 1.37 -22.52 9.34
CA GLN A 100 0.07 -23.01 9.86
C GLN A 100 -1.06 -22.97 8.81
N GLY A 101 -0.76 -22.59 7.57
CA GLY A 101 -1.70 -22.62 6.46
C GLY A 101 -2.45 -21.32 6.19
N ALA A 102 -2.30 -20.30 7.02
CA ALA A 102 -2.89 -18.99 6.76
C ALA A 102 -2.23 -18.29 5.55
N VAL A 103 -3.01 -17.50 4.81
CA VAL A 103 -2.46 -16.54 3.85
C VAL A 103 -2.09 -15.27 4.60
N VAL A 104 -0.82 -14.89 4.51
CA VAL A 104 -0.28 -13.70 5.16
C VAL A 104 -0.35 -12.52 4.21
N PHE A 105 -1.02 -11.44 4.61
CA PHE A 105 -1.01 -10.15 3.93
C PHE A 105 -0.14 -9.18 4.73
N ASP A 106 1.07 -8.93 4.25
CA ASP A 106 2.04 -8.08 4.94
C ASP A 106 1.95 -6.62 4.45
N LEU A 107 1.48 -5.73 5.33
CA LEU A 107 1.43 -4.29 5.07
C LEU A 107 2.77 -3.61 5.35
N SER A 108 3.74 -4.34 5.90
CA SER A 108 5.08 -3.82 6.20
C SER A 108 6.00 -3.88 4.98
N GLY A 109 7.27 -3.49 5.16
CA GLY A 109 8.28 -3.62 4.11
C GLY A 109 9.07 -4.92 4.14
N ALA A 110 8.66 -5.91 4.95
CA ALA A 110 9.47 -7.11 5.21
C ALA A 110 9.73 -8.00 3.99
N TYR A 111 8.83 -7.95 2.99
CA TYR A 111 8.91 -8.80 1.80
C TYR A 111 8.77 -8.00 0.49
N ARG A 112 9.09 -6.69 0.50
CA ARG A 112 8.89 -5.82 -0.66
C ARG A 112 10.06 -5.80 -1.63
N LEU A 113 11.30 -5.98 -1.11
CA LEU A 113 12.51 -5.94 -1.92
C LEU A 113 12.95 -7.36 -2.29
N PRO A 114 13.39 -7.58 -3.55
CA PRO A 114 13.80 -8.90 -3.99
C PRO A 114 15.14 -9.35 -3.39
N ASN A 115 16.04 -8.41 -3.06
CA ASN A 115 17.37 -8.73 -2.59
C ASN A 115 17.48 -8.61 -1.07
N ALA A 116 17.89 -9.68 -0.40
CA ALA A 116 18.11 -9.68 1.06
C ALA A 116 19.15 -8.65 1.51
N SER A 117 20.17 -8.37 0.70
CA SER A 117 21.22 -7.39 0.96
C SER A 117 20.73 -5.93 1.04
N ASP A 118 19.53 -5.64 0.55
CA ASP A 118 18.95 -4.30 0.60
C ASP A 118 18.31 -3.98 1.96
N TYR A 119 17.94 -5.02 2.74
CA TYR A 119 17.23 -4.83 4.01
C TYR A 119 18.06 -4.13 5.09
N PRO A 120 19.35 -4.44 5.31
CA PRO A 120 20.19 -3.68 6.25
C PRO A 120 20.28 -2.21 5.90
N LYS A 121 20.41 -1.89 4.61
CA LYS A 121 20.54 -0.52 4.12
C LYS A 121 19.27 0.32 4.26
N PHE A 122 18.11 -0.23 3.88
CA PHE A 122 16.88 0.54 3.75
C PHE A 122 15.88 0.30 4.90
N TYR A 123 15.98 -0.84 5.59
CA TYR A 123 15.07 -1.22 6.66
C TYR A 123 15.76 -1.40 8.02
N GLY A 124 17.11 -1.40 8.06
CA GLY A 124 17.90 -1.46 9.30
C GLY A 124 17.93 -2.83 9.98
N PHE A 125 17.61 -3.91 9.25
CA PHE A 125 17.73 -5.28 9.77
C PHE A 125 18.18 -6.27 8.71
N GLU A 126 18.84 -7.36 9.13
CA GLU A 126 19.15 -8.49 8.27
C GLU A 126 17.93 -9.41 8.14
N HIS A 127 17.54 -9.74 6.91
CA HIS A 127 16.40 -10.61 6.65
C HIS A 127 16.76 -12.07 6.99
N LYS A 128 16.11 -12.62 8.04
CA LYS A 128 16.43 -13.98 8.53
C LYS A 128 15.86 -15.11 7.68
N HIS A 129 14.97 -14.78 6.74
CA HIS A 129 14.31 -15.72 5.84
C HIS A 129 14.43 -15.29 4.38
N PRO A 130 15.67 -15.15 3.85
CA PRO A 130 15.87 -14.66 2.47
C PRO A 130 15.25 -15.60 1.42
N GLU A 131 15.13 -16.90 1.72
CA GLU A 131 14.50 -17.90 0.86
C GLU A 131 13.00 -17.68 0.66
N LEU A 132 12.37 -16.85 1.49
CA LEU A 132 10.96 -16.51 1.36
C LEU A 132 10.73 -15.28 0.48
N LEU A 133 11.76 -14.48 0.18
CA LEU A 133 11.64 -13.31 -0.68
C LEU A 133 11.19 -13.70 -2.10
N ASP A 134 11.73 -14.78 -2.65
CA ASP A 134 11.35 -15.30 -3.96
C ASP A 134 9.95 -15.94 -3.98
N ARG A 135 9.43 -16.31 -2.80
CA ARG A 135 8.11 -16.94 -2.66
C ARG A 135 7.02 -15.95 -2.31
N ALA A 136 7.39 -14.80 -1.78
CA ALA A 136 6.47 -13.71 -1.48
C ALA A 136 6.00 -13.05 -2.78
N VAL A 137 4.71 -12.78 -2.90
CA VAL A 137 4.15 -12.10 -4.05
C VAL A 137 3.92 -10.64 -3.71
N TYR A 138 4.66 -9.74 -4.36
CA TYR A 138 4.37 -8.31 -4.29
C TYR A 138 3.08 -8.00 -5.03
N ALA A 139 2.10 -7.44 -4.34
CA ALA A 139 0.74 -7.33 -4.85
C ALA A 139 0.22 -5.89 -4.83
N LEU A 140 0.52 -5.14 -5.91
CA LEU A 140 -0.25 -3.98 -6.30
C LEU A 140 -1.47 -4.49 -7.08
N GLY A 141 -2.67 -4.30 -6.54
CA GLY A 141 -3.90 -4.97 -7.00
C GLY A 141 -4.14 -4.89 -8.51
N GLU A 142 -3.82 -3.77 -9.13
CA GLU A 142 -4.00 -3.49 -10.55
C GLU A 142 -3.03 -4.25 -11.46
N PHE A 143 -1.83 -4.58 -10.96
CA PHE A 143 -0.75 -5.15 -11.78
C PHE A 143 -0.28 -6.54 -11.30
N VAL A 144 -0.83 -7.05 -10.21
CA VAL A 144 -0.41 -8.35 -9.69
C VAL A 144 -0.82 -9.48 -10.62
N ASP A 145 0.11 -10.42 -10.85
CA ASP A 145 -0.19 -11.68 -11.52
C ASP A 145 -1.22 -12.48 -10.70
N ARG A 146 -2.41 -12.69 -11.26
CA ARG A 146 -3.52 -13.38 -10.58
C ARG A 146 -3.22 -14.85 -10.29
N GLY A 147 -2.42 -15.51 -11.14
CA GLY A 147 -2.01 -16.90 -10.94
C GLY A 147 -1.05 -17.04 -9.76
N LYS A 148 -0.01 -16.20 -9.72
CA LYS A 148 0.94 -16.15 -8.61
C LYS A 148 0.23 -15.75 -7.31
N LEU A 149 -0.67 -14.77 -7.34
CA LEU A 149 -1.42 -14.33 -6.16
C LEU A 149 -2.27 -15.47 -5.58
N ARG A 150 -2.96 -16.24 -6.43
CA ARG A 150 -3.79 -17.39 -5.99
C ARG A 150 -2.97 -18.47 -5.31
N ALA A 151 -1.72 -18.68 -5.70
CA ALA A 151 -0.82 -19.68 -5.12
C ALA A 151 -0.07 -19.16 -3.87
N ALA A 152 -0.02 -17.83 -3.67
CA ALA A 152 0.80 -17.22 -2.64
C ALA A 152 0.37 -17.60 -1.21
N ARG A 153 1.35 -17.81 -0.35
CA ARG A 153 1.19 -17.90 1.12
C ARG A 153 1.59 -16.62 1.82
N ILE A 154 2.56 -15.88 1.26
CA ILE A 154 2.96 -14.56 1.73
C ILE A 154 2.68 -13.57 0.60
N VAL A 155 1.86 -12.59 0.88
CA VAL A 155 1.49 -11.51 -0.03
C VAL A 155 2.02 -10.20 0.55
N SER A 156 2.99 -9.61 -0.13
CA SER A 156 3.61 -8.34 0.27
C SER A 156 2.86 -7.18 -0.38
N LEU A 157 2.28 -6.32 0.43
CA LEU A 157 1.51 -5.17 -0.05
C LEU A 157 2.42 -3.95 -0.24
N PRO A 158 2.24 -3.17 -1.30
CA PRO A 158 3.01 -1.94 -1.54
C PRO A 158 2.94 -0.94 -0.39
N GLY A 159 3.98 -0.12 -0.26
CA GLY A 159 3.92 1.08 0.56
C GLY A 159 3.02 2.15 -0.06
N CYS A 160 2.57 3.11 0.74
CA CYS A 160 1.63 4.14 0.28
C CYS A 160 2.21 5.02 -0.85
N TYR A 161 3.44 5.49 -0.72
CA TYR A 161 4.12 6.22 -1.81
C TYR A 161 4.38 5.33 -3.05
N PRO A 162 4.89 4.08 -2.92
CA PRO A 162 4.99 3.16 -4.04
C PRO A 162 3.66 2.92 -4.77
N THR A 163 2.55 2.80 -4.05
CA THR A 163 1.21 2.68 -4.64
C THR A 163 0.90 3.86 -5.55
N ALA A 164 1.00 5.10 -5.04
CA ALA A 164 0.71 6.30 -5.83
C ALA A 164 1.66 6.45 -7.02
N SER A 165 2.96 6.19 -6.80
CA SER A 165 4.00 6.35 -7.82
C SER A 165 3.91 5.32 -8.94
N GLN A 166 3.69 4.05 -8.59
CA GLN A 166 3.61 2.97 -9.58
C GLN A 166 2.32 3.08 -10.41
N LEU A 167 1.18 3.43 -9.79
CA LEU A 167 -0.06 3.67 -10.52
C LEU A 167 0.08 4.84 -11.51
N ALA A 168 0.87 5.87 -11.18
CA ALA A 168 1.14 6.96 -12.12
C ALA A 168 2.09 6.57 -13.25
N LEU A 169 3.14 5.78 -12.97
CA LEU A 169 4.25 5.58 -13.91
C LEU A 169 4.16 4.32 -14.75
N LYS A 170 3.65 3.23 -14.16
CA LYS A 170 3.72 1.92 -14.81
C LYS A 170 3.06 1.87 -16.19
N PRO A 171 1.86 2.44 -16.43
CA PRO A 171 1.27 2.45 -17.76
C PRO A 171 2.13 3.15 -18.82
N LEU A 172 2.80 4.24 -18.44
CA LEU A 172 3.66 4.99 -19.35
C LEU A 172 4.95 4.24 -19.68
N ILE A 173 5.51 3.53 -18.69
CA ILE A 173 6.72 2.70 -18.86
C ILE A 173 6.39 1.50 -19.75
N ASP A 174 5.31 0.78 -19.45
CA ASP A 174 4.89 -0.41 -20.19
C ASP A 174 4.53 -0.10 -21.65
N ALA A 175 4.00 1.10 -21.92
CA ALA A 175 3.71 1.61 -23.26
C ALA A 175 4.93 2.19 -24.00
N GLY A 176 6.11 2.26 -23.37
CA GLY A 176 7.33 2.79 -23.97
C GLY A 176 7.30 4.30 -24.25
N LEU A 177 6.49 5.06 -23.51
CA LEU A 177 6.28 6.49 -23.76
C LEU A 177 7.34 7.40 -23.12
N LEU A 178 8.24 6.86 -22.30
CA LEU A 178 9.23 7.64 -21.56
C LEU A 178 10.63 7.58 -22.19
N ALA A 179 11.31 8.72 -22.24
CA ALA A 179 12.68 8.83 -22.72
C ALA A 179 13.62 7.95 -21.86
N ALA A 180 14.46 7.13 -22.48
CA ALA A 180 15.33 6.17 -21.80
C ALA A 180 16.42 6.84 -20.95
N ASP A 181 16.89 8.00 -21.37
CA ASP A 181 17.95 8.79 -20.73
C ASP A 181 17.49 9.64 -19.54
N PHE A 182 16.19 9.67 -19.24
CA PHE A 182 15.63 10.49 -18.17
C PHE A 182 15.08 9.62 -17.02
N LYS A 183 15.41 9.98 -15.79
CA LYS A 183 14.83 9.36 -14.60
C LYS A 183 13.56 10.12 -14.21
N PRO A 184 12.39 9.48 -14.15
CA PRO A 184 11.19 10.13 -13.64
C PRO A 184 11.43 10.78 -12.27
N VAL A 185 10.95 12.02 -12.11
CA VAL A 185 11.03 12.76 -10.84
C VAL A 185 9.68 12.63 -10.14
N ILE A 186 9.69 12.18 -8.90
CA ILE A 186 8.50 11.97 -8.07
C ILE A 186 8.63 12.84 -6.83
N ASP A 187 7.86 13.91 -6.76
CA ASP A 187 7.70 14.73 -5.57
C ASP A 187 6.35 14.38 -4.95
N ALA A 188 6.35 13.75 -3.77
CA ALA A 188 5.13 13.25 -3.17
C ALA A 188 4.96 13.74 -1.74
N VAL A 189 3.80 14.31 -1.44
CA VAL A 189 3.43 14.83 -0.12
C VAL A 189 2.47 13.89 0.57
N SER A 190 2.79 13.44 1.78
CA SER A 190 1.94 12.59 2.62
C SER A 190 1.46 13.32 3.86
N GLY A 191 0.21 13.08 4.25
CA GLY A 191 -0.27 13.46 5.56
C GLY A 191 0.44 12.70 6.70
N VAL A 192 0.43 13.30 7.89
CA VAL A 192 1.18 12.81 9.08
C VAL A 192 0.78 11.43 9.56
N SER A 193 -0.41 10.94 9.25
CA SER A 193 -0.83 9.58 9.59
C SER A 193 0.07 8.50 8.97
N GLY A 194 0.79 8.82 7.88
CA GLY A 194 1.80 7.94 7.27
C GLY A 194 3.01 7.67 8.16
N ALA A 195 3.28 8.53 9.14
CA ALA A 195 4.34 8.35 10.14
C ALA A 195 3.96 7.36 11.26
N GLY A 196 2.71 6.88 11.29
CA GLY A 196 2.18 5.98 12.31
C GLY A 196 1.64 6.70 13.55
N ARG A 197 1.02 5.93 14.48
CA ARG A 197 0.34 6.45 15.67
C ARG A 197 1.30 6.88 16.78
N LYS A 198 2.51 6.32 16.82
CA LYS A 198 3.51 6.64 17.83
C LYS A 198 3.97 8.08 17.67
N ALA A 199 3.85 8.86 18.74
CA ALA A 199 4.30 10.25 18.76
C ALA A 199 5.83 10.34 18.56
N LYS A 200 6.25 11.20 17.66
CA LYS A 200 7.64 11.59 17.40
C LYS A 200 7.66 13.10 17.19
N ILE A 201 8.77 13.77 17.46
CA ILE A 201 8.85 15.23 17.31
C ILE A 201 8.33 15.69 15.95
N GLY A 202 8.72 15.07 14.86
CA GLY A 202 8.32 15.47 13.51
C GLY A 202 6.84 15.22 13.15
N ASN A 203 6.04 14.56 14.02
CA ASN A 203 4.60 14.35 13.78
C ASN A 203 3.69 14.88 14.89
N VAL A 204 4.23 15.63 15.87
CA VAL A 204 3.40 16.34 16.86
C VAL A 204 2.96 17.69 16.32
N PHE A 205 1.79 18.13 16.73
CA PHE A 205 1.07 19.26 16.11
C PHE A 205 1.91 20.55 15.99
N CYS A 206 2.70 20.91 17.02
CA CYS A 206 3.49 22.13 17.02
C CYS A 206 4.76 22.07 16.17
N GLU A 207 5.21 20.86 15.79
CA GLU A 207 6.45 20.64 15.04
C GLU A 207 6.21 20.24 13.60
N VAL A 208 5.00 19.77 13.28
CA VAL A 208 4.67 19.33 11.93
C VAL A 208 4.64 20.49 10.95
N SER A 209 5.40 20.36 9.86
CA SER A 209 5.45 21.37 8.78
C SER A 209 5.56 20.64 7.44
N LEU A 210 5.28 21.35 6.35
CA LEU A 210 5.57 20.85 5.02
C LEU A 210 7.09 20.78 4.82
N SER A 211 7.65 19.59 4.79
CA SER A 211 9.09 19.40 4.68
C SER A 211 9.46 18.14 3.89
N ALA A 212 10.50 18.23 3.07
CA ALA A 212 11.12 17.07 2.46
C ALA A 212 11.92 16.27 3.50
N TYR A 213 11.91 14.94 3.38
CA TYR A 213 12.68 14.07 4.28
C TYR A 213 13.20 12.84 3.55
N GLY A 214 14.26 12.24 4.06
CA GLY A 214 14.79 10.99 3.53
C GLY A 214 15.16 11.01 2.03
N VAL A 215 15.54 12.18 1.50
CA VAL A 215 15.94 12.33 0.09
C VAL A 215 17.09 11.37 -0.21
N PHE A 216 16.95 10.57 -1.26
CA PHE A 216 17.83 9.46 -1.68
C PHE A 216 18.01 8.31 -0.67
N THR A 217 17.51 8.41 0.55
CA THR A 217 17.66 7.40 1.61
C THR A 217 16.35 6.72 2.01
N HIS A 218 15.19 7.25 1.56
CA HIS A 218 13.89 6.72 1.91
C HIS A 218 13.68 5.30 1.38
N ARG A 219 13.22 4.39 2.26
CA ARG A 219 13.02 2.95 1.97
C ARG A 219 12.04 2.64 0.83
N HIS A 220 11.14 3.57 0.48
CA HIS A 220 10.21 3.38 -0.63
C HIS A 220 10.86 3.59 -2.01
N ARG A 221 12.01 4.28 -2.10
CA ARG A 221 12.69 4.46 -3.38
C ARG A 221 13.10 3.13 -4.02
N PRO A 222 13.86 2.24 -3.34
CA PRO A 222 14.22 0.96 -3.94
C PRO A 222 13.01 0.07 -4.25
N GLU A 223 11.92 0.17 -3.48
CA GLU A 223 10.67 -0.51 -3.77
C GLU A 223 10.06 -0.02 -5.10
N ILE A 224 9.97 1.30 -5.30
CA ILE A 224 9.48 1.90 -6.56
C ILE A 224 10.35 1.46 -7.73
N GLU A 225 11.68 1.58 -7.61
CA GLU A 225 12.63 1.22 -8.66
C GLU A 225 12.57 -0.27 -9.02
N ALA A 226 12.49 -1.17 -8.04
CA ALA A 226 12.44 -2.62 -8.25
C ALA A 226 11.18 -3.05 -9.01
N HIS A 227 10.03 -2.46 -8.68
CA HIS A 227 8.75 -2.89 -9.27
C HIS A 227 8.35 -2.10 -10.53
N LEU A 228 9.01 -0.98 -10.82
CA LEU A 228 8.92 -0.31 -12.11
C LEU A 228 9.98 -0.79 -13.12
N GLY A 229 11.03 -1.48 -12.66
CA GLY A 229 12.17 -1.84 -13.47
C GLY A 229 12.97 -0.62 -13.98
N ARG A 230 12.87 0.52 -13.29
CA ARG A 230 13.46 1.78 -13.74
C ARG A 230 13.88 2.64 -12.55
N PRO A 231 15.08 3.26 -12.58
CA PRO A 231 15.51 4.20 -11.55
C PRO A 231 14.67 5.48 -11.58
N VAL A 232 14.44 6.05 -10.39
CA VAL A 232 13.67 7.29 -10.21
C VAL A 232 14.41 8.27 -9.28
N ILE A 233 14.05 9.55 -9.37
CA ILE A 233 14.36 10.55 -8.34
C ILE A 233 13.11 10.68 -7.49
N PHE A 234 13.21 10.32 -6.21
CA PHE A 234 12.07 10.32 -5.29
C PHE A 234 12.32 11.25 -4.10
N THR A 235 11.47 12.26 -3.96
CA THR A 235 11.49 13.23 -2.88
C THR A 235 10.19 13.15 -2.09
N PRO A 236 10.16 12.39 -0.98
CA PRO A 236 9.00 12.37 -0.11
C PRO A 236 8.93 13.63 0.75
N HIS A 237 7.70 14.11 0.97
CA HIS A 237 7.40 15.22 1.87
C HIS A 237 6.38 14.80 2.91
N LEU A 238 6.51 15.32 4.13
CA LEU A 238 5.46 15.26 5.15
C LEU A 238 4.72 16.58 5.14
N GLY A 239 3.39 16.53 5.05
CA GLY A 239 2.54 17.70 5.03
C GLY A 239 1.74 17.87 6.33
N PRO A 240 1.39 19.10 6.76
CA PRO A 240 0.67 19.40 7.99
C PRO A 240 -0.83 19.11 7.88
N PHE A 241 -1.20 17.95 7.37
CA PHE A 241 -2.57 17.46 7.26
C PHE A 241 -2.63 15.97 7.63
N LYS A 242 -3.81 15.46 7.95
CA LYS A 242 -3.94 14.13 8.55
C LYS A 242 -3.73 13.01 7.55
N ARG A 243 -4.37 13.07 6.38
CA ARG A 243 -4.51 11.92 5.45
C ARG A 243 -4.35 12.35 4.01
N GLY A 244 -3.90 11.41 3.20
CA GLY A 244 -3.75 11.51 1.75
C GLY A 244 -2.30 11.56 1.32
N ILE A 245 -2.07 11.15 0.08
CA ILE A 245 -0.82 11.34 -0.66
C ILE A 245 -1.16 11.96 -2.00
N LEU A 246 -0.48 13.06 -2.30
CA LEU A 246 -0.43 13.65 -3.63
C LEU A 246 0.98 13.44 -4.19
N ALA A 247 1.09 12.66 -5.26
CA ALA A 247 2.35 12.44 -5.96
C ALA A 247 2.34 13.19 -7.28
N THR A 248 3.24 14.15 -7.42
CA THR A 248 3.50 14.87 -8.67
C THR A 248 4.70 14.21 -9.35
N VAL A 249 4.47 13.67 -10.54
CA VAL A 249 5.45 12.89 -11.28
C VAL A 249 5.78 13.59 -12.59
N THR A 250 7.02 14.07 -12.72
CA THR A 250 7.53 14.67 -13.95
C THR A 250 8.27 13.62 -14.77
N VAL A 251 7.89 13.49 -16.02
CA VAL A 251 8.49 12.56 -16.98
C VAL A 251 8.91 13.30 -18.27
N LYS A 252 10.03 12.89 -18.86
CA LYS A 252 10.41 13.27 -20.21
C LYS A 252 9.85 12.24 -21.18
N LEU A 253 9.17 12.69 -22.20
CA LEU A 253 8.57 11.84 -23.21
C LEU A 253 9.61 11.32 -24.20
N ALA A 254 9.40 10.13 -24.73
CA ALA A 254 10.23 9.56 -25.78
C ALA A 254 10.13 10.41 -27.07
N SER A 255 11.22 10.45 -27.85
CA SER A 255 11.19 11.07 -29.17
C SER A 255 10.26 10.30 -30.12
N GLY A 256 9.65 11.00 -31.07
CA GLY A 256 8.81 10.38 -32.10
C GLY A 256 7.38 10.04 -31.67
N LEU A 257 6.90 10.63 -30.58
CA LEU A 257 5.49 10.50 -30.19
C LEU A 257 4.53 11.34 -31.06
N GLY A 258 5.07 12.15 -31.99
CA GLY A 258 4.32 13.07 -32.82
C GLY A 258 4.21 14.46 -32.20
N ASP A 259 3.18 15.20 -32.61
CA ASP A 259 2.86 16.48 -31.98
C ASP A 259 2.22 16.26 -30.58
N GLN A 260 1.90 17.35 -29.88
CA GLN A 260 1.34 17.30 -28.54
C GLN A 260 0.00 16.55 -28.48
N SER A 261 -0.88 16.78 -29.43
CA SER A 261 -2.18 16.11 -29.48
C SER A 261 -1.98 14.60 -29.52
N GLN A 262 -1.07 14.14 -30.37
CA GLN A 262 -0.72 12.73 -30.53
C GLN A 262 -0.02 12.17 -29.27
N ALA A 263 0.87 12.93 -28.64
CA ALA A 263 1.51 12.55 -27.39
C ALA A 263 0.47 12.42 -26.26
N ARG A 264 -0.44 13.40 -26.15
CA ARG A 264 -1.54 13.38 -25.19
C ARG A 264 -2.48 12.19 -25.40
N GLU A 265 -2.86 11.91 -26.65
CA GLU A 265 -3.69 10.76 -27.00
C GLU A 265 -3.01 9.43 -26.63
N LYS A 266 -1.72 9.26 -26.91
CA LYS A 266 -0.97 8.04 -26.53
C LYS A 266 -0.89 7.85 -25.03
N ILE A 267 -0.69 8.91 -24.25
CA ILE A 267 -0.71 8.86 -22.79
C ILE A 267 -2.11 8.47 -22.29
N GLN A 268 -3.17 9.09 -22.83
CA GLN A 268 -4.55 8.76 -22.48
C GLN A 268 -4.86 7.29 -22.77
N GLN A 269 -4.51 6.80 -23.96
CA GLN A 269 -4.71 5.41 -24.37
C GLN A 269 -3.94 4.43 -23.48
N ALA A 270 -2.70 4.76 -23.06
CA ALA A 270 -1.92 3.94 -22.15
C ALA A 270 -2.63 3.77 -20.80
N TYR A 271 -3.15 4.84 -20.22
CA TYR A 271 -3.91 4.78 -18.98
C TYR A 271 -5.26 4.06 -19.14
N GLU A 272 -6.03 4.35 -20.17
CA GLU A 272 -7.31 3.70 -20.43
C GLU A 272 -7.15 2.20 -20.62
N SER A 273 -6.14 1.79 -21.40
CA SER A 273 -5.82 0.37 -21.58
C SER A 273 -5.39 -0.33 -20.28
N ALA A 274 -4.52 0.31 -19.50
CA ALA A 274 -4.02 -0.27 -18.26
C ALA A 274 -5.11 -0.40 -17.18
N TYR A 275 -6.05 0.54 -17.13
CA TYR A 275 -7.04 0.62 -16.06
C TYR A 275 -8.47 0.28 -16.45
N ALA A 276 -8.70 -0.22 -17.69
CA ALA A 276 -10.03 -0.60 -18.19
C ALA A 276 -10.80 -1.56 -17.26
N ALA A 277 -10.08 -2.45 -16.56
CA ALA A 277 -10.64 -3.43 -15.63
C ALA A 277 -10.30 -3.14 -14.15
N CYS A 278 -9.87 -1.93 -13.84
CA CYS A 278 -9.39 -1.55 -12.50
C CYS A 278 -10.37 -0.57 -11.82
N PRO A 279 -11.40 -1.05 -11.12
CA PRO A 279 -12.50 -0.22 -10.61
C PRO A 279 -12.05 0.78 -9.53
N LEU A 280 -10.86 0.60 -8.96
CA LEU A 280 -10.32 1.46 -7.91
C LEU A 280 -9.30 2.50 -8.42
N VAL A 281 -9.15 2.63 -9.76
CA VAL A 281 -8.40 3.72 -10.39
C VAL A 281 -9.35 4.57 -11.21
N ARG A 282 -9.30 5.89 -11.03
CA ARG A 282 -10.14 6.85 -11.75
C ARG A 282 -9.27 7.81 -12.54
N LEU A 283 -9.43 7.82 -13.86
CA LEU A 283 -8.78 8.79 -14.73
C LEU A 283 -9.58 10.09 -14.71
N ARG A 284 -8.94 11.20 -14.38
CA ARG A 284 -9.57 12.50 -14.19
C ARG A 284 -9.27 13.42 -15.39
N PRO A 285 -10.25 14.20 -15.88
CA PRO A 285 -10.01 15.18 -16.94
C PRO A 285 -9.15 16.37 -16.46
N ALA A 286 -9.11 16.61 -15.16
CA ALA A 286 -8.26 17.63 -14.51
C ALA A 286 -7.33 16.97 -13.49
N LEU A 287 -6.30 17.68 -13.05
CA LEU A 287 -5.38 17.19 -12.01
C LEU A 287 -6.15 16.99 -10.70
N PRO A 288 -6.00 15.80 -10.04
CA PRO A 288 -6.73 15.49 -8.82
C PRO A 288 -6.19 16.26 -7.62
N LYS A 289 -7.02 16.37 -6.58
CA LYS A 289 -6.67 16.89 -5.26
C LYS A 289 -6.97 15.86 -4.17
N LEU A 290 -6.41 16.07 -2.98
CA LEU A 290 -6.54 15.12 -1.87
C LEU A 290 -7.98 14.94 -1.40
N ASP A 291 -8.78 16.00 -1.39
CA ASP A 291 -10.18 15.96 -0.95
C ASP A 291 -11.05 15.00 -1.78
N ASP A 292 -10.62 14.72 -3.02
CA ASP A 292 -11.34 13.81 -3.92
C ASP A 292 -11.18 12.32 -3.52
N VAL A 293 -10.17 11.99 -2.71
CA VAL A 293 -9.78 10.60 -2.40
C VAL A 293 -9.68 10.27 -0.91
N VAL A 294 -9.59 11.27 -0.04
CA VAL A 294 -9.51 11.04 1.41
C VAL A 294 -10.74 10.28 1.92
N ASN A 295 -10.50 9.24 2.70
CA ASN A 295 -11.46 8.24 3.18
C ASN A 295 -12.09 7.34 2.10
N LEU A 296 -11.57 7.35 0.87
CA LEU A 296 -12.03 6.53 -0.25
C LEU A 296 -10.94 5.53 -0.71
N PRO A 297 -11.33 4.40 -1.32
CA PRO A 297 -10.38 3.37 -1.77
C PRO A 297 -9.79 3.66 -3.16
N PHE A 298 -9.99 4.85 -3.69
CA PHE A 298 -9.61 5.17 -5.07
C PHE A 298 -8.19 5.75 -5.17
N CYS A 299 -7.59 5.53 -6.35
CA CYS A 299 -6.49 6.31 -6.87
C CYS A 299 -7.00 7.17 -8.02
N ASP A 300 -6.93 8.50 -7.89
CA ASP A 300 -7.25 9.44 -8.94
C ASP A 300 -5.98 9.84 -9.67
N ILE A 301 -6.01 9.78 -11.01
CA ILE A 301 -4.87 10.13 -11.87
C ILE A 301 -5.31 11.14 -12.92
N GLY A 302 -4.56 12.23 -13.02
CA GLY A 302 -4.68 13.22 -14.09
C GLY A 302 -3.30 13.63 -14.60
N PHE A 303 -3.22 14.15 -15.81
CA PHE A 303 -1.95 14.56 -16.40
C PHE A 303 -2.07 15.79 -17.28
N SER A 304 -0.92 16.46 -17.47
CA SER A 304 -0.74 17.56 -18.42
C SER A 304 0.52 17.32 -19.24
N VAL A 305 0.50 17.71 -20.50
CA VAL A 305 1.64 17.57 -21.43
C VAL A 305 2.14 18.97 -21.78
N ASP A 306 3.45 19.15 -21.69
CA ASP A 306 4.14 20.33 -22.19
C ASP A 306 4.69 20.00 -23.59
N GLU A 307 4.15 20.68 -24.59
CA GLU A 307 4.42 20.43 -26.00
C GLU A 307 5.81 20.80 -26.42
N GLU A 308 6.25 21.98 -25.99
CA GLU A 308 7.52 22.57 -26.48
C GLU A 308 8.72 21.88 -25.83
N ALA A 309 8.57 21.50 -24.55
CA ALA A 309 9.66 20.93 -23.77
C ALA A 309 9.73 19.39 -23.83
N GLY A 310 8.70 18.71 -24.36
CA GLY A 310 8.66 17.25 -24.44
C GLY A 310 8.53 16.56 -23.07
N TYR A 311 7.83 17.19 -22.15
CA TYR A 311 7.57 16.68 -20.80
C TYR A 311 6.08 16.44 -20.56
N ALA A 312 5.80 15.54 -19.62
CA ALA A 312 4.48 15.44 -19.03
C ALA A 312 4.58 15.45 -17.50
N VAL A 313 3.57 16.02 -16.87
CA VAL A 313 3.36 15.94 -15.42
C VAL A 313 2.13 15.11 -15.17
N VAL A 314 2.29 14.04 -14.40
CA VAL A 314 1.21 13.18 -13.93
C VAL A 314 1.02 13.43 -12.45
N VAL A 315 -0.22 13.63 -12.03
CA VAL A 315 -0.59 13.74 -10.62
C VAL A 315 -1.45 12.56 -10.23
N SER A 316 -1.02 11.85 -9.19
CA SER A 316 -1.73 10.73 -8.58
C SER A 316 -2.10 11.09 -7.15
N ALA A 317 -3.36 10.90 -6.77
CA ALA A 317 -3.88 11.15 -5.43
C ALA A 317 -4.51 9.89 -4.83
N ILE A 318 -4.17 9.58 -3.59
CA ILE A 318 -4.73 8.44 -2.83
C ILE A 318 -4.96 8.82 -1.35
N ASP A 319 -5.82 8.09 -0.66
CA ASP A 319 -5.78 8.04 0.81
C ASP A 319 -4.65 7.08 1.23
N ASN A 320 -3.66 7.59 1.98
CA ASN A 320 -2.47 6.84 2.38
C ASN A 320 -2.75 5.66 3.32
N LEU A 321 -3.87 5.69 4.08
CA LEU A 321 -4.27 4.62 4.98
C LEU A 321 -5.26 3.63 4.33
N ILE A 322 -5.94 4.03 3.24
CA ILE A 322 -6.90 3.18 2.55
C ILE A 322 -6.29 2.60 1.28
N LYS A 323 -6.29 3.33 0.17
CA LYS A 323 -5.68 2.83 -1.08
C LYS A 323 -4.17 2.58 -0.91
N GLY A 324 -3.51 3.35 -0.06
CA GLY A 324 -2.10 3.18 0.27
C GLY A 324 -1.78 2.08 1.30
N ALA A 325 -2.80 1.45 1.94
CA ALA A 325 -2.60 0.44 2.99
C ALA A 325 -3.80 -0.50 3.16
N ALA A 326 -4.74 -0.17 4.08
CA ALA A 326 -5.81 -1.06 4.52
C ALA A 326 -6.79 -1.44 3.39
N GLY A 327 -7.22 -0.48 2.58
CA GLY A 327 -8.14 -0.74 1.45
C GLY A 327 -7.49 -1.60 0.38
N GLN A 328 -6.19 -1.38 0.09
CA GLN A 328 -5.43 -2.24 -0.81
C GLN A 328 -5.27 -3.66 -0.26
N ALA A 329 -5.10 -3.81 1.06
CA ALA A 329 -5.05 -5.12 1.69
C ALA A 329 -6.36 -5.91 1.47
N VAL A 330 -7.51 -5.24 1.61
CA VAL A 330 -8.83 -5.86 1.34
C VAL A 330 -9.01 -6.14 -0.15
N GLN A 331 -8.66 -5.20 -1.03
CA GLN A 331 -8.68 -5.40 -2.49
C GLN A 331 -7.89 -6.66 -2.88
N VAL A 332 -6.65 -6.78 -2.40
CA VAL A 332 -5.77 -7.92 -2.72
C VAL A 332 -6.26 -9.22 -2.08
N MET A 333 -6.82 -9.16 -0.87
CA MET A 333 -7.51 -10.31 -0.24
C MET A 333 -8.68 -10.78 -1.10
N ASN A 334 -9.50 -9.87 -1.60
CA ASN A 334 -10.63 -10.20 -2.48
C ASN A 334 -10.15 -10.94 -3.73
N LEU A 335 -9.11 -10.42 -4.37
CA LEU A 335 -8.50 -11.04 -5.54
C LEU A 335 -7.90 -12.43 -5.24
N ARG A 336 -7.30 -12.58 -4.05
CA ARG A 336 -6.70 -13.85 -3.59
C ARG A 336 -7.75 -14.94 -3.37
N PHE A 337 -8.88 -14.58 -2.78
CA PHE A 337 -9.95 -15.51 -2.43
C PHE A 337 -11.08 -15.59 -3.48
N GLY A 338 -10.99 -14.81 -4.57
CA GLY A 338 -11.94 -14.85 -5.68
C GLY A 338 -13.24 -14.08 -5.41
N PHE A 339 -13.22 -13.10 -4.53
CA PHE A 339 -14.33 -12.17 -4.32
C PHE A 339 -14.30 -11.00 -5.32
N PRO A 340 -15.42 -10.29 -5.52
CA PRO A 340 -15.41 -9.03 -6.24
C PRO A 340 -14.37 -8.06 -5.65
N GLU A 341 -13.57 -7.43 -6.47
CA GLU A 341 -12.40 -6.62 -6.06
C GLU A 341 -12.78 -5.48 -5.12
N THR A 342 -13.98 -4.94 -5.25
CA THR A 342 -14.51 -3.81 -4.47
C THR A 342 -15.40 -4.23 -3.29
N GLN A 343 -15.43 -5.50 -2.93
CA GLN A 343 -16.27 -5.98 -1.84
C GLN A 343 -15.67 -5.63 -0.47
N GLY A 344 -16.47 -5.04 0.43
CA GLY A 344 -16.09 -4.74 1.82
C GLY A 344 -15.78 -3.27 2.12
#